data_a0966579f27266b02fcfffcc70132748
#
_entry.id   a0966579f27266b02fcfffcc70132748
#
_cell.length_a   1.000
_cell.length_b   1.000
_cell.length_c   1.000
_cell.angle_alpha   90.00
_cell.angle_beta   90.00
_cell.angle_gamma   90.00
#
_symmetry.space_group_name_H-M   'P 1'
#
loop_
_entity.id
_entity.type
_entity.pdbx_description
1 polymer ?
#
loop_
_entity_poly.entity_id
_entity_poly.type
_entity_poly.pdbx_seq_one_letter_code
_entity_poly.pdbx_strand_id
1 'polypeptide(L)'
;MIRRPPRSTQSRSSAASDVYKRQREKELLIDSESFCMLPWMHLHAYPDGRAYPCCFAFDPYPVGDLNKQSLKEVFNGDKMKEMRVRMLNNQKSRGCMKCYDQEKSGFFSLRLSSNKHFGHNVPLVHNTLPDGEADFVMKYWDIRFSNLCNMACRSCGTWFSSNWYEDHKKLTGSPPPHAKVMKVGRSTNDMWEQMLESFEHTEQFYFAGGEPIIMEEHYRILKELDRRKMYHVRLIYNTNFMRTTFKDIDVFELWNKFDSVSIGASLDAEGDRAELMRKGTVWKDIVANRKRMIEVCPKVDFYISSTVGLVNSLHVTDFHKSWTEQGLIKPADFNFNLLQHPIWQRMDILLSLIHISEPTRL
;
A
#
# COMPACT_ATOMS: atom_id res chain seq x y z
N MET A 1 -68.31 14.97 7.07
CA MET A 1 -67.01 14.91 7.76
C MET A 1 -66.27 13.62 7.37
N ILE A 2 -65.29 13.73 6.45
CA ILE A 2 -64.51 12.56 6.02
C ILE A 2 -63.29 12.49 6.93
N ARG A 3 -63.20 11.41 7.75
CA ARG A 3 -62.03 11.15 8.64
C ARG A 3 -60.86 10.75 7.78
N ARG A 4 -59.72 11.48 7.91
CA ARG A 4 -58.43 11.08 7.29
C ARG A 4 -57.93 9.78 7.96
N PRO A 5 -57.40 8.80 7.18
CA PRO A 5 -56.78 7.63 7.74
C PRO A 5 -55.52 7.98 8.56
N PRO A 6 -55.17 7.20 9.59
CA PRO A 6 -53.99 7.45 10.41
C PRO A 6 -52.73 7.29 9.59
N ARG A 7 -51.78 8.23 9.73
CA ARG A 7 -50.43 8.16 9.15
C ARG A 7 -49.73 6.91 9.66
N SER A 8 -49.19 6.11 8.74
CA SER A 8 -48.56 4.83 9.02
C SER A 8 -47.41 4.98 10.05
N THR A 9 -47.36 4.08 11.00
CA THR A 9 -46.34 3.91 12.04
C THR A 9 -44.98 3.50 11.43
N GLN A 10 -44.92 3.15 10.15
CA GLN A 10 -43.71 2.76 9.42
C GLN A 10 -42.66 3.87 9.30
N SER A 11 -43.06 5.15 9.23
CA SER A 11 -42.09 6.27 9.04
C SER A 11 -41.28 6.62 10.31
N ARG A 12 -41.78 6.28 11.51
CA ARG A 12 -41.05 6.52 12.76
C ARG A 12 -40.02 5.44 13.09
N SER A 13 -40.26 4.21 12.68
CA SER A 13 -39.30 3.09 12.87
C SER A 13 -38.05 3.23 11.96
N SER A 14 -38.20 3.68 10.72
CA SER A 14 -37.06 3.89 9.81
C SER A 14 -36.17 5.04 10.28
N ALA A 15 -36.75 6.17 10.69
CA ALA A 15 -35.99 7.33 11.17
C ALA A 15 -35.19 7.02 12.47
N ALA A 16 -35.75 6.27 13.40
CA ALA A 16 -35.05 5.82 14.60
C ALA A 16 -33.91 4.85 14.26
N SER A 17 -34.12 3.93 13.32
CA SER A 17 -33.07 3.02 12.81
C SER A 17 -31.94 3.79 12.16
N ASP A 18 -32.22 4.83 11.37
CA ASP A 18 -31.22 5.64 10.67
C ASP A 18 -30.40 6.50 11.65
N VAL A 19 -31.01 7.04 12.70
CA VAL A 19 -30.32 7.76 13.76
C VAL A 19 -29.37 6.84 14.53
N TYR A 20 -29.82 5.64 14.89
CA TYR A 20 -29.00 4.65 15.57
C TYR A 20 -27.79 4.20 14.71
N LYS A 21 -28.00 3.96 13.41
CA LYS A 21 -26.91 3.63 12.48
C LYS A 21 -25.87 4.74 12.41
N ARG A 22 -26.28 6.00 12.22
CA ARG A 22 -25.37 7.16 12.19
C ARG A 22 -24.59 7.34 13.48
N GLN A 23 -25.23 7.10 14.63
CA GLN A 23 -24.56 7.16 15.91
C GLN A 23 -23.49 6.05 16.02
N ARG A 24 -23.82 4.83 15.64
CA ARG A 24 -22.87 3.70 15.64
C ARG A 24 -21.70 3.92 14.66
N GLU A 25 -21.97 4.48 13.49
CA GLU A 25 -20.95 4.87 12.52
C GLU A 25 -19.99 5.90 13.11
N LYS A 26 -20.50 6.93 13.77
CA LYS A 26 -19.69 7.93 14.46
C LYS A 26 -18.83 7.29 15.56
N GLU A 27 -19.41 6.46 16.41
CA GLU A 27 -18.70 5.74 17.47
C GLU A 27 -17.53 4.92 16.92
N LEU A 28 -17.72 4.22 15.80
CA LEU A 28 -16.68 3.40 15.17
C LEU A 28 -15.61 4.24 14.47
N LEU A 29 -16.01 5.14 13.59
CA LEU A 29 -15.09 5.84 12.69
C LEU A 29 -14.34 7.00 13.34
N ILE A 30 -14.96 7.65 14.34
CA ILE A 30 -14.47 8.90 14.94
C ILE A 30 -14.05 8.69 16.39
N ASP A 31 -14.94 8.13 17.21
CA ASP A 31 -14.76 8.09 18.66
C ASP A 31 -13.93 6.88 19.13
N SER A 32 -13.86 5.80 18.33
CA SER A 32 -13.09 4.61 18.68
C SER A 32 -11.58 4.82 18.56
N GLU A 33 -10.83 4.45 19.58
CA GLU A 33 -9.36 4.44 19.56
C GLU A 33 -8.73 3.19 18.90
N SER A 34 -9.53 2.19 18.53
CA SER A 34 -9.01 0.92 18.00
C SER A 34 -9.59 0.52 16.65
N PHE A 35 -10.78 1.01 16.28
CA PHE A 35 -11.46 0.62 15.06
C PHE A 35 -10.72 1.08 13.80
N CYS A 36 -10.63 0.18 12.81
CA CYS A 36 -10.10 0.42 11.47
C CYS A 36 -10.96 -0.30 10.43
N MET A 37 -11.32 0.37 9.34
CA MET A 37 -12.12 -0.23 8.26
C MET A 37 -11.44 -1.39 7.54
N LEU A 38 -10.10 -1.39 7.46
CA LEU A 38 -9.35 -2.33 6.60
C LEU A 38 -9.66 -3.81 6.85
N PRO A 39 -9.80 -4.32 8.09
CA PRO A 39 -10.11 -5.74 8.32
C PRO A 39 -11.43 -6.23 7.69
N TRP A 40 -12.32 -5.36 7.26
CA TRP A 40 -13.60 -5.71 6.63
C TRP A 40 -13.60 -5.67 5.11
N MET A 41 -12.50 -5.21 4.49
CA MET A 41 -12.50 -4.94 3.05
C MET A 41 -11.13 -5.03 2.38
N HIS A 42 -10.12 -5.47 3.11
CA HIS A 42 -8.72 -5.40 2.67
C HIS A 42 -7.90 -6.55 3.22
N LEU A 43 -6.94 -7.00 2.42
CA LEU A 43 -5.80 -7.82 2.82
C LEU A 43 -4.54 -7.27 2.17
N HIS A 44 -3.45 -7.30 2.94
CA HIS A 44 -2.10 -7.12 2.45
C HIS A 44 -1.38 -8.47 2.41
N ALA A 45 -0.65 -8.76 1.34
CA ALA A 45 0.16 -9.96 1.27
C ALA A 45 1.54 -9.71 0.66
N TYR A 46 2.55 -10.36 1.23
CA TYR A 46 3.91 -10.38 0.71
C TYR A 46 4.13 -11.48 -0.34
N PRO A 47 5.19 -11.39 -1.15
CA PRO A 47 5.50 -12.40 -2.17
C PRO A 47 5.71 -13.83 -1.64
N ASP A 48 6.04 -13.97 -0.37
CA ASP A 48 6.21 -15.25 0.32
C ASP A 48 4.91 -15.88 0.82
N GLY A 49 3.76 -15.24 0.56
CA GLY A 49 2.43 -15.71 0.94
C GLY A 49 1.94 -15.22 2.29
N ARG A 50 2.79 -14.67 3.14
CA ARG A 50 2.36 -14.12 4.44
C ARG A 50 1.35 -12.99 4.23
N ALA A 51 0.18 -13.12 4.84
CA ALA A 51 -0.91 -12.15 4.75
C ALA A 51 -1.11 -11.39 6.07
N TYR A 52 -1.53 -10.14 5.95
CA TYR A 52 -1.71 -9.19 7.05
C TYR A 52 -2.99 -8.39 6.87
N PRO A 53 -3.55 -7.80 7.95
CA PRO A 53 -4.72 -6.93 7.85
C PRO A 53 -4.42 -5.61 7.12
N CYS A 54 -3.17 -5.18 7.05
CA CYS A 54 -2.68 -4.04 6.25
C CYS A 54 -1.14 -4.05 6.18
N CYS A 55 -0.57 -3.21 5.32
CA CYS A 55 0.89 -3.07 5.14
C CYS A 55 1.63 -2.45 6.35
N PHE A 56 0.91 -1.87 7.31
CA PHE A 56 1.46 -1.31 8.55
C PHE A 56 1.47 -2.30 9.71
N ALA A 57 0.81 -3.46 9.55
CA ALA A 57 0.76 -4.48 10.60
C ALA A 57 2.17 -4.99 10.96
N PHE A 58 2.33 -5.34 12.23
CA PHE A 58 3.62 -5.80 12.73
C PHE A 58 3.94 -7.20 12.22
N ASP A 59 5.11 -7.37 11.61
CA ASP A 59 5.54 -8.56 10.88
C ASP A 59 5.43 -9.90 11.66
N PRO A 60 5.73 -10.04 12.96
CA PRO A 60 5.57 -11.31 13.66
C PRO A 60 4.14 -11.84 13.77
N TYR A 61 3.13 -11.08 13.34
CA TYR A 61 1.72 -11.42 13.50
C TYR A 61 0.95 -11.55 12.17
N PRO A 62 1.37 -12.43 11.23
CA PRO A 62 0.59 -12.68 10.02
C PRO A 62 -0.77 -13.27 10.39
N VAL A 63 -1.81 -12.88 9.63
CA VAL A 63 -3.17 -13.39 9.82
C VAL A 63 -3.42 -14.68 9.05
N GLY A 64 -2.56 -15.01 8.08
CA GLY A 64 -2.62 -16.24 7.30
C GLY A 64 -1.45 -16.36 6.31
N ASP A 65 -1.51 -17.41 5.49
CA ASP A 65 -0.53 -17.74 4.46
C ASP A 65 -1.26 -18.13 3.16
N LEU A 66 -1.23 -17.24 2.18
CA LEU A 66 -1.91 -17.43 0.89
C LEU A 66 -1.30 -18.55 0.02
N ASN A 67 -0.10 -19.04 0.36
CA ASN A 67 0.46 -20.21 -0.29
C ASN A 67 -0.23 -21.51 0.17
N LYS A 68 -0.96 -21.46 1.30
CA LYS A 68 -1.64 -22.61 1.90
C LYS A 68 -3.16 -22.44 1.96
N GLN A 69 -3.63 -21.21 2.08
CA GLN A 69 -5.02 -20.83 2.31
C GLN A 69 -5.53 -19.98 1.14
N SER A 70 -6.82 -20.02 0.90
CA SER A 70 -7.50 -19.10 -0.03
C SER A 70 -7.61 -17.70 0.58
N LEU A 71 -7.87 -16.68 -0.26
CA LEU A 71 -8.15 -15.32 0.19
C LEU A 71 -9.30 -15.30 1.21
N LYS A 72 -10.38 -16.04 0.94
CA LYS A 72 -11.56 -16.12 1.81
C LYS A 72 -11.24 -16.77 3.16
N GLU A 73 -10.44 -17.85 3.17
CA GLU A 73 -10.00 -18.50 4.40
C GLU A 73 -9.11 -17.61 5.25
N VAL A 74 -8.21 -16.85 4.62
CA VAL A 74 -7.38 -15.87 5.36
C VAL A 74 -8.23 -14.71 5.86
N PHE A 75 -9.13 -14.19 5.03
CA PHE A 75 -10.00 -13.07 5.37
C PHE A 75 -10.92 -13.39 6.58
N ASN A 76 -11.38 -14.62 6.70
CA ASN A 76 -12.20 -15.10 7.82
C ASN A 76 -11.46 -16.10 8.73
N GLY A 77 -10.13 -16.09 8.71
CA GLY A 77 -9.34 -16.86 9.65
C GLY A 77 -9.42 -16.34 11.09
N ASP A 78 -9.13 -17.19 12.07
CA ASP A 78 -9.32 -16.90 13.50
C ASP A 78 -8.71 -15.58 13.95
N LYS A 79 -7.50 -15.25 13.48
CA LYS A 79 -6.80 -13.99 13.83
C LYS A 79 -7.52 -12.75 13.28
N MET A 80 -8.11 -12.82 12.08
CA MET A 80 -8.88 -11.74 11.51
C MET A 80 -10.22 -11.57 12.22
N LYS A 81 -10.89 -12.69 12.54
CA LYS A 81 -12.12 -12.70 13.35
C LYS A 81 -11.89 -12.09 14.73
N GLU A 82 -10.86 -12.56 15.45
CA GLU A 82 -10.47 -11.99 16.75
C GLU A 82 -10.19 -10.48 16.66
N MET A 83 -9.47 -10.06 15.63
CA MET A 83 -9.15 -8.64 15.42
C MET A 83 -10.42 -7.80 15.24
N ARG A 84 -11.38 -8.25 14.44
CA ARG A 84 -12.66 -7.55 14.25
C ARG A 84 -13.45 -7.47 15.55
N VAL A 85 -13.57 -8.57 16.29
CA VAL A 85 -14.26 -8.60 17.60
C VAL A 85 -13.61 -7.60 18.56
N ARG A 86 -12.28 -7.57 18.65
CA ARG A 86 -11.56 -6.61 19.50
C ARG A 86 -11.87 -5.17 19.09
N MET A 87 -11.80 -4.85 17.79
CA MET A 87 -12.07 -3.51 17.27
C MET A 87 -13.51 -3.05 17.53
N LEU A 88 -14.50 -3.95 17.38
CA LEU A 88 -15.91 -3.64 17.68
C LEU A 88 -16.16 -3.38 19.18
N ASN A 89 -15.32 -3.92 20.04
CA ASN A 89 -15.34 -3.70 21.49
C ASN A 89 -14.35 -2.60 21.95
N ASN A 90 -13.85 -1.77 21.04
CA ASN A 90 -12.86 -0.72 21.29
C ASN A 90 -11.59 -1.22 22.00
N GLN A 91 -11.13 -2.44 21.65
CA GLN A 91 -9.95 -3.06 22.21
C GLN A 91 -8.80 -3.04 21.19
N LYS A 92 -7.63 -2.57 21.64
CA LYS A 92 -6.42 -2.50 20.79
C LYS A 92 -5.88 -3.88 20.42
N SER A 93 -5.48 -4.06 19.15
CA SER A 93 -4.86 -5.29 18.62
C SER A 93 -3.35 -5.12 18.50
N ARG A 94 -2.59 -6.16 18.85
CA ARG A 94 -1.11 -6.13 18.83
C ARG A 94 -0.55 -5.81 17.44
N GLY A 95 -1.12 -6.37 16.38
CA GLY A 95 -0.70 -6.10 15.01
C GLY A 95 -0.87 -4.63 14.56
N CYS A 96 -1.66 -3.83 15.28
CA CYS A 96 -1.97 -2.44 14.94
C CYS A 96 -1.21 -1.39 15.77
N MET A 97 -0.26 -1.80 16.61
CA MET A 97 0.44 -0.90 17.56
C MET A 97 1.08 0.30 16.86
N LYS A 98 1.62 0.12 15.68
CA LYS A 98 2.26 1.21 14.92
C LYS A 98 1.33 2.41 14.66
N CYS A 99 0.04 2.16 14.36
CA CYS A 99 -0.94 3.23 14.22
C CYS A 99 -1.25 3.89 15.57
N TYR A 100 -1.45 3.10 16.61
CA TYR A 100 -1.75 3.63 17.96
C TYR A 100 -0.60 4.47 18.52
N ASP A 101 0.66 4.07 18.29
CA ASP A 101 1.84 4.82 18.72
C ASP A 101 1.99 6.13 17.94
N GLN A 102 1.70 6.13 16.62
CA GLN A 102 1.65 7.35 15.83
C GLN A 102 0.59 8.33 16.36
N GLU A 103 -0.62 7.84 16.63
CA GLU A 103 -1.71 8.66 17.17
C GLU A 103 -1.40 9.20 18.56
N LYS A 104 -0.82 8.39 19.44
CA LYS A 104 -0.33 8.84 20.75
C LYS A 104 0.72 9.93 20.64
N SER A 105 1.50 9.93 19.57
CA SER A 105 2.53 10.95 19.28
C SER A 105 1.95 12.15 18.49
N GLY A 106 0.64 12.23 18.29
CA GLY A 106 -0.03 13.33 17.59
C GLY A 106 0.01 13.25 16.06
N PHE A 107 0.44 12.12 15.48
CA PHE A 107 0.47 11.93 14.03
C PHE A 107 -0.82 11.31 13.50
N PHE A 108 -1.15 11.65 12.25
CA PHE A 108 -2.28 11.07 11.53
C PHE A 108 -1.89 9.69 10.98
N SER A 109 -2.46 8.64 11.56
CA SER A 109 -2.10 7.24 11.25
C SER A 109 -2.78 6.71 9.99
N LEU A 110 -2.28 5.55 9.49
CA LEU A 110 -2.96 4.82 8.42
C LEU A 110 -4.39 4.40 8.83
N ARG A 111 -4.63 4.05 10.09
CA ARG A 111 -5.97 3.73 10.62
C ARG A 111 -6.95 4.89 10.42
N LEU A 112 -6.58 6.08 10.87
CA LEU A 112 -7.40 7.28 10.72
C LEU A 112 -7.62 7.65 9.26
N SER A 113 -6.56 7.55 8.44
CA SER A 113 -6.65 7.77 6.99
C SER A 113 -7.61 6.78 6.32
N SER A 114 -7.52 5.50 6.70
CA SER A 114 -8.38 4.46 6.16
C SER A 114 -9.84 4.64 6.57
N ASN A 115 -10.10 5.00 7.83
CA ASN A 115 -11.45 5.30 8.30
C ASN A 115 -12.05 6.50 7.57
N LYS A 116 -11.26 7.55 7.34
CA LYS A 116 -11.69 8.73 6.57
C LYS A 116 -11.99 8.38 5.11
N HIS A 117 -11.14 7.58 4.47
CA HIS A 117 -11.26 7.27 3.05
C HIS A 117 -12.36 6.23 2.76
N PHE A 118 -12.42 5.17 3.58
CA PHE A 118 -13.29 4.02 3.37
C PHE A 118 -14.51 3.96 4.32
N GLY A 119 -14.74 5.00 5.11
CA GLY A 119 -15.83 5.03 6.10
C GLY A 119 -17.23 4.82 5.51
N HIS A 120 -17.43 5.16 4.24
CA HIS A 120 -18.69 4.88 3.53
C HIS A 120 -19.00 3.38 3.42
N ASN A 121 -18.02 2.49 3.64
CA ASN A 121 -18.18 1.04 3.66
C ASN A 121 -18.55 0.47 5.05
N VAL A 122 -18.83 1.29 6.07
CA VAL A 122 -19.30 0.82 7.40
C VAL A 122 -20.49 -0.14 7.33
N PRO A 123 -21.40 -0.08 6.36
CA PRO A 123 -22.42 -1.12 6.23
C PRO A 123 -21.90 -2.56 6.20
N LEU A 124 -20.68 -2.81 5.71
CA LEU A 124 -20.04 -4.14 5.77
C LEU A 124 -19.79 -4.60 7.23
N VAL A 125 -19.60 -3.66 8.15
CA VAL A 125 -19.33 -3.96 9.56
C VAL A 125 -20.59 -4.44 10.28
N HIS A 126 -21.77 -3.98 9.86
CA HIS A 126 -23.03 -4.32 10.51
C HIS A 126 -23.42 -5.80 10.35
N ASN A 127 -22.88 -6.48 9.32
CA ASN A 127 -23.12 -7.90 9.06
C ASN A 127 -22.13 -8.83 9.78
N THR A 128 -21.24 -8.26 10.61
CA THR A 128 -20.25 -9.08 11.33
C THR A 128 -20.93 -9.97 12.36
N LEU A 129 -20.66 -11.27 12.28
CA LEU A 129 -21.16 -12.24 13.24
C LEU A 129 -20.49 -12.08 14.62
N PRO A 130 -21.10 -12.62 15.70
CA PRO A 130 -20.53 -12.49 17.04
C PRO A 130 -19.12 -13.04 17.21
N ASP A 131 -18.71 -14.01 16.39
CA ASP A 131 -17.35 -14.58 16.37
C ASP A 131 -16.35 -13.76 15.52
N GLY A 132 -16.81 -12.68 14.85
CA GLY A 132 -16.00 -11.82 14.01
C GLY A 132 -15.97 -12.21 12.54
N GLU A 133 -16.74 -13.22 12.11
CA GLU A 133 -16.90 -13.53 10.69
C GLU A 133 -17.60 -12.38 9.96
N ALA A 134 -17.14 -12.04 8.77
CA ALA A 134 -17.69 -10.97 7.93
C ALA A 134 -17.85 -11.44 6.49
N ASP A 135 -18.73 -10.75 5.75
CA ASP A 135 -18.89 -10.99 4.32
C ASP A 135 -17.55 -10.78 3.60
N PHE A 136 -17.17 -11.73 2.73
CA PHE A 136 -15.95 -11.62 1.94
C PHE A 136 -16.15 -10.63 0.79
N VAL A 137 -15.81 -9.36 1.05
CA VAL A 137 -15.91 -8.28 0.08
C VAL A 137 -14.59 -7.50 0.05
N MET A 138 -13.82 -7.68 -1.01
CA MET A 138 -12.55 -6.98 -1.18
C MET A 138 -12.77 -5.67 -1.95
N LYS A 139 -12.61 -4.54 -1.26
CA LYS A 139 -12.71 -3.18 -1.83
C LYS A 139 -11.35 -2.60 -2.17
N TYR A 140 -10.34 -2.95 -1.39
CA TYR A 140 -8.99 -2.46 -1.51
C TYR A 140 -8.00 -3.62 -1.56
N TRP A 141 -7.22 -3.69 -2.63
CA TRP A 141 -6.24 -4.73 -2.91
C TRP A 141 -4.81 -4.20 -2.73
N ASP A 142 -4.02 -4.86 -1.88
CA ASP A 142 -2.58 -4.62 -1.71
C ASP A 142 -1.83 -5.97 -1.67
N ILE A 143 -1.87 -6.69 -2.78
CA ILE A 143 -1.20 -7.96 -2.95
C ILE A 143 0.14 -7.75 -3.65
N ARG A 144 1.23 -8.11 -2.99
CA ARG A 144 2.58 -8.09 -3.56
C ARG A 144 2.80 -9.38 -4.33
N PHE A 145 2.36 -9.44 -5.58
CA PHE A 145 2.29 -10.67 -6.37
C PHE A 145 3.62 -11.39 -6.50
N SER A 146 4.74 -10.65 -6.56
CA SER A 146 6.08 -11.21 -6.71
C SER A 146 7.15 -10.27 -6.17
N ASN A 147 8.35 -10.83 -5.90
CA ASN A 147 9.57 -10.06 -5.71
C ASN A 147 10.30 -9.79 -7.01
N LEU A 148 9.69 -10.04 -8.17
CA LEU A 148 10.29 -9.74 -9.48
C LEU A 148 10.59 -8.25 -9.58
N CYS A 149 11.88 -7.90 -9.77
CA CYS A 149 12.32 -6.50 -9.85
C CYS A 149 13.51 -6.41 -10.81
N ASN A 150 13.62 -5.30 -11.51
CA ASN A 150 14.74 -4.99 -12.40
C ASN A 150 15.89 -4.23 -11.70
N MET A 151 15.78 -3.96 -10.40
CA MET A 151 16.77 -3.24 -9.60
C MET A 151 17.25 -4.02 -8.39
N ALA A 152 18.47 -3.71 -7.90
CA ALA A 152 19.03 -4.19 -6.63
C ALA A 152 19.38 -2.98 -5.75
N CYS A 153 18.36 -2.25 -5.27
CA CYS A 153 18.53 -1.06 -4.44
C CYS A 153 19.26 -1.40 -3.13
N ARG A 154 20.19 -0.53 -2.67
CA ARG A 154 20.99 -0.77 -1.45
C ARG A 154 20.17 -0.84 -0.17
N SER A 155 19.02 -0.16 -0.14
CA SER A 155 18.04 -0.22 0.97
C SER A 155 17.07 -1.40 0.90
N CYS A 156 17.22 -2.30 -0.11
CA CYS A 156 16.35 -3.45 -0.33
C CYS A 156 17.09 -4.77 -0.06
N GLY A 157 16.43 -5.89 -0.30
CA GLY A 157 17.01 -7.22 -0.14
C GLY A 157 16.31 -8.27 -1.00
N THR A 158 16.74 -9.51 -0.86
CA THR A 158 16.28 -10.64 -1.66
C THR A 158 14.78 -10.94 -1.55
N TRP A 159 14.15 -10.60 -0.42
CA TRP A 159 12.71 -10.76 -0.18
C TRP A 159 11.84 -9.88 -1.06
N PHE A 160 12.35 -8.70 -1.46
CA PHE A 160 11.59 -7.72 -2.23
C PHE A 160 12.17 -7.44 -3.60
N SER A 161 13.35 -8.01 -3.94
CA SER A 161 13.94 -7.91 -5.27
C SER A 161 14.68 -9.17 -5.67
N SER A 162 14.19 -9.80 -6.75
CA SER A 162 14.83 -10.97 -7.37
C SER A 162 16.24 -10.66 -7.92
N ASN A 163 16.55 -9.40 -8.21
CA ASN A 163 17.87 -8.96 -8.70
C ASN A 163 18.97 -9.03 -7.61
N TRP A 164 18.58 -9.02 -6.32
CA TRP A 164 19.51 -9.21 -5.22
C TRP A 164 20.01 -10.64 -5.06
N TYR A 165 19.37 -11.62 -5.70
CA TYR A 165 19.65 -13.05 -5.48
C TYR A 165 21.11 -13.41 -5.76
N GLU A 166 21.64 -13.03 -6.93
CA GLU A 166 23.02 -13.34 -7.32
C GLU A 166 24.05 -12.52 -6.52
N ASP A 167 23.74 -11.25 -6.23
CA ASP A 167 24.62 -10.40 -5.41
C ASP A 167 24.69 -10.94 -3.97
N HIS A 168 23.58 -11.38 -3.40
CA HIS A 168 23.54 -12.03 -2.08
C HIS A 168 24.43 -13.28 -2.06
N LYS A 169 24.29 -14.15 -3.06
CA LYS A 169 25.11 -15.36 -3.16
C LYS A 169 26.60 -15.07 -3.25
N LYS A 170 26.99 -14.02 -3.99
CA LYS A 170 28.40 -13.57 -4.08
C LYS A 170 28.92 -13.03 -2.76
N LEU A 171 28.09 -12.25 -2.04
CA LEU A 171 28.48 -11.59 -0.78
C LEU A 171 28.56 -12.56 0.41
N THR A 172 27.64 -13.54 0.47
CA THR A 172 27.51 -14.45 1.63
C THR A 172 28.09 -15.84 1.39
N GLY A 173 28.44 -16.19 0.14
CA GLY A 173 28.90 -17.52 -0.25
C GLY A 173 27.76 -18.56 -0.38
N SER A 174 26.50 -18.21 -0.09
CA SER A 174 25.34 -19.11 -0.14
C SER A 174 24.11 -18.43 -0.74
N PRO A 175 23.21 -19.20 -1.38
CA PRO A 175 21.95 -18.62 -1.89
C PRO A 175 21.04 -18.18 -0.74
N PRO A 176 20.12 -17.23 -0.98
CA PRO A 176 19.04 -16.91 -0.04
C PRO A 176 18.18 -18.14 0.28
N PRO A 177 17.52 -18.20 1.46
CA PRO A 177 16.71 -19.34 1.90
C PRO A 177 15.37 -19.49 1.17
N HIS A 178 15.19 -18.82 0.05
CA HIS A 178 13.98 -18.82 -0.77
C HIS A 178 14.32 -18.84 -2.27
N ALA A 179 13.35 -19.10 -3.12
CA ALA A 179 13.53 -19.06 -4.56
C ALA A 179 13.88 -17.65 -5.07
N LYS A 180 14.63 -17.54 -6.15
CA LYS A 180 15.00 -16.25 -6.76
C LYS A 180 13.79 -15.39 -7.08
N VAL A 181 12.76 -15.98 -7.67
CA VAL A 181 11.47 -15.35 -7.91
C VAL A 181 10.43 -16.05 -7.06
N MET A 182 9.87 -15.32 -6.11
CA MET A 182 8.72 -15.75 -5.30
C MET A 182 7.44 -15.22 -5.93
N LYS A 183 6.36 -15.97 -5.79
CA LYS A 183 5.02 -15.56 -6.19
C LYS A 183 4.04 -15.90 -5.08
N VAL A 184 3.15 -14.98 -4.76
CA VAL A 184 2.08 -15.18 -3.78
C VAL A 184 1.02 -16.13 -4.34
N GLY A 185 0.47 -16.99 -3.46
CA GLY A 185 -0.58 -17.94 -3.79
C GLY A 185 -0.08 -19.29 -4.28
N ARG A 186 -0.96 -20.28 -4.27
CA ARG A 186 -0.68 -21.66 -4.70
C ARG A 186 -0.33 -21.74 -6.19
N SER A 187 -0.96 -20.89 -6.99
CA SER A 187 -0.61 -20.62 -8.39
C SER A 187 -1.14 -19.26 -8.84
N THR A 188 -0.61 -18.71 -9.93
CA THR A 188 -1.08 -17.44 -10.50
C THR A 188 -2.54 -17.50 -10.96
N ASN A 189 -2.98 -18.65 -11.48
CA ASN A 189 -4.38 -18.81 -11.90
C ASN A 189 -5.32 -18.97 -10.71
N ASP A 190 -4.96 -19.74 -9.70
CA ASP A 190 -5.76 -19.90 -8.47
C ASP A 190 -5.96 -18.53 -7.77
N MET A 191 -4.91 -17.74 -7.61
CA MET A 191 -5.02 -16.39 -7.05
C MET A 191 -5.93 -15.50 -7.88
N TRP A 192 -5.83 -15.58 -9.20
CA TRP A 192 -6.66 -14.79 -10.10
C TRP A 192 -8.15 -15.15 -10.00
N GLU A 193 -8.48 -16.44 -9.98
CA GLU A 193 -9.87 -16.91 -9.84
C GLU A 193 -10.48 -16.43 -8.53
N GLN A 194 -9.74 -16.53 -7.43
CA GLN A 194 -10.18 -16.02 -6.13
C GLN A 194 -10.38 -14.48 -6.12
N MET A 195 -9.55 -13.73 -6.82
CA MET A 195 -9.74 -12.28 -6.96
C MET A 195 -11.01 -11.94 -7.72
N LEU A 196 -11.35 -12.72 -8.77
CA LEU A 196 -12.53 -12.48 -9.58
C LEU A 196 -13.86 -12.62 -8.80
N GLU A 197 -13.89 -13.39 -7.71
CA GLU A 197 -15.07 -13.56 -6.85
C GLU A 197 -15.52 -12.23 -6.21
N SER A 198 -14.60 -11.31 -5.94
CA SER A 198 -14.88 -10.00 -5.33
C SER A 198 -14.50 -8.82 -6.20
N PHE A 199 -14.14 -9.05 -7.45
CA PHE A 199 -13.55 -8.04 -8.33
C PHE A 199 -14.47 -6.86 -8.61
N GLU A 200 -15.78 -7.12 -8.76
CA GLU A 200 -16.79 -6.08 -9.03
C GLU A 200 -16.98 -5.07 -7.89
N HIS A 201 -16.56 -5.46 -6.67
CA HIS A 201 -16.65 -4.60 -5.50
C HIS A 201 -15.43 -3.69 -5.32
N THR A 202 -14.42 -3.80 -6.18
CA THR A 202 -13.14 -3.10 -6.06
C THR A 202 -13.30 -1.59 -6.17
N GLU A 203 -12.73 -0.87 -5.22
CA GLU A 203 -12.62 0.59 -5.19
C GLU A 203 -11.17 1.05 -5.40
N GLN A 204 -10.19 0.24 -4.98
CA GLN A 204 -8.78 0.61 -5.04
C GLN A 204 -7.85 -0.58 -5.26
N PHE A 205 -6.86 -0.39 -6.13
CA PHE A 205 -5.65 -1.21 -6.19
C PHE A 205 -4.42 -0.41 -5.76
N TYR A 206 -3.57 -1.02 -4.92
CA TYR A 206 -2.25 -0.52 -4.62
C TYR A 206 -1.20 -1.48 -5.16
N PHE A 207 -0.50 -1.05 -6.19
CA PHE A 207 0.54 -1.82 -6.86
C PHE A 207 1.91 -1.48 -6.29
N ALA A 208 2.53 -2.44 -5.64
CA ALA A 208 3.89 -2.37 -5.14
C ALA A 208 4.45 -3.81 -4.97
N GLY A 209 5.60 -3.96 -4.34
CA GLY A 209 6.28 -5.24 -4.22
C GLY A 209 7.63 -5.17 -4.89
N GLY A 210 8.02 -6.10 -5.76
CA GLY A 210 9.21 -5.96 -6.60
C GLY A 210 9.12 -4.71 -7.50
N GLU A 211 8.80 -4.89 -8.77
CA GLU A 211 8.45 -3.77 -9.65
C GLU A 211 7.14 -4.10 -10.39
N PRO A 212 6.02 -3.45 -10.05
CA PRO A 212 4.72 -3.81 -10.61
C PRO A 212 4.64 -3.64 -12.13
N ILE A 213 5.32 -2.65 -12.71
CA ILE A 213 5.24 -2.36 -14.16
C ILE A 213 5.87 -3.46 -15.02
N ILE A 214 6.68 -4.36 -14.47
CA ILE A 214 7.23 -5.51 -15.20
C ILE A 214 6.54 -6.84 -14.85
N MET A 215 5.42 -6.81 -14.08
CA MET A 215 4.68 -8.00 -13.67
C MET A 215 3.48 -8.27 -14.58
N GLU A 216 3.30 -9.52 -14.99
CA GLU A 216 2.17 -9.92 -15.83
C GLU A 216 0.83 -9.78 -15.10
N GLU A 217 0.80 -10.07 -13.80
CA GLU A 217 -0.36 -9.98 -12.93
C GLU A 217 -0.94 -8.55 -12.91
N HIS A 218 -0.07 -7.53 -12.89
CA HIS A 218 -0.47 -6.13 -12.98
C HIS A 218 -1.27 -5.83 -14.26
N TYR A 219 -0.76 -6.23 -15.43
CA TYR A 219 -1.44 -5.99 -16.69
C TYR A 219 -2.71 -6.82 -16.85
N ARG A 220 -2.75 -8.02 -16.26
CA ARG A 220 -3.96 -8.85 -16.22
C ARG A 220 -5.09 -8.13 -15.47
N ILE A 221 -4.77 -7.49 -14.34
CA ILE A 221 -5.71 -6.68 -13.55
C ILE A 221 -6.18 -5.48 -14.37
N LEU A 222 -5.26 -4.69 -14.94
CA LEU A 222 -5.64 -3.49 -15.72
C LEU A 222 -6.52 -3.85 -16.92
N LYS A 223 -6.22 -4.92 -17.64
CA LYS A 223 -7.04 -5.40 -18.75
C LYS A 223 -8.43 -5.84 -18.31
N GLU A 224 -8.55 -6.46 -17.15
CA GLU A 224 -9.85 -6.88 -16.61
C GLU A 224 -10.68 -5.68 -16.16
N LEU A 225 -10.06 -4.68 -15.52
CA LEU A 225 -10.72 -3.42 -15.18
C LEU A 225 -11.21 -2.69 -16.46
N ASP A 226 -10.36 -2.62 -17.49
CA ASP A 226 -10.71 -2.03 -18.79
C ASP A 226 -11.86 -2.80 -19.47
N ARG A 227 -11.80 -4.14 -19.50
CA ARG A 227 -12.86 -4.99 -20.06
C ARG A 227 -14.21 -4.78 -19.37
N ARG A 228 -14.20 -4.57 -18.03
CA ARG A 228 -15.41 -4.29 -17.23
C ARG A 228 -15.79 -2.82 -17.21
N LYS A 229 -14.99 -1.93 -17.83
CA LYS A 229 -15.16 -0.47 -17.78
C LYS A 229 -15.17 0.11 -16.36
N MET A 230 -14.39 -0.47 -15.45
CA MET A 230 -14.28 -0.06 -14.05
C MET A 230 -13.26 1.07 -13.89
N TYR A 231 -13.40 2.16 -14.63
CA TYR A 231 -12.46 3.27 -14.67
C TYR A 231 -12.50 4.15 -13.40
N HIS A 232 -13.56 4.02 -12.61
CA HIS A 232 -13.71 4.65 -11.28
C HIS A 232 -12.78 4.05 -10.22
N VAL A 233 -12.21 2.86 -10.46
CA VAL A 233 -11.28 2.22 -9.52
C VAL A 233 -10.01 3.03 -9.43
N ARG A 234 -9.65 3.43 -8.20
CA ARG A 234 -8.42 4.16 -7.93
C ARG A 234 -7.20 3.26 -8.04
N LEU A 235 -6.21 3.68 -8.82
CA LEU A 235 -4.94 2.98 -8.98
C LEU A 235 -3.83 3.76 -8.26
N ILE A 236 -3.13 3.12 -7.33
CA ILE A 236 -2.00 3.69 -6.61
C ILE A 236 -0.77 2.82 -6.86
N TYR A 237 0.35 3.46 -7.12
CA TYR A 237 1.61 2.79 -7.41
C TYR A 237 2.74 3.24 -6.49
N ASN A 238 3.56 2.26 -6.10
CA ASN A 238 4.96 2.50 -5.79
C ASN A 238 5.80 1.78 -6.85
N THR A 239 6.52 2.54 -7.65
CA THR A 239 7.34 2.03 -8.77
C THR A 239 8.72 2.69 -8.77
N ASN A 240 9.71 1.98 -9.29
CA ASN A 240 11.02 2.56 -9.56
C ASN A 240 11.04 3.47 -10.79
N PHE A 241 9.95 3.50 -11.54
CA PHE A 241 9.69 4.35 -12.70
C PHE A 241 10.70 4.25 -13.85
N MET A 242 11.54 3.19 -13.86
CA MET A 242 12.51 2.90 -14.93
C MET A 242 11.86 2.37 -16.20
N ARG A 243 10.76 1.63 -16.06
CA ARG A 243 10.02 1.03 -17.17
C ARG A 243 8.63 1.60 -17.22
N THR A 244 8.15 1.88 -18.43
CA THR A 244 6.78 2.35 -18.69
C THR A 244 6.09 1.46 -19.72
N THR A 245 6.79 0.42 -20.18
CA THR A 245 6.30 -0.56 -21.15
C THR A 245 6.56 -1.98 -20.66
N PHE A 246 5.66 -2.88 -20.96
CA PHE A 246 5.79 -4.32 -20.73
C PHE A 246 5.31 -5.08 -21.96
N LYS A 247 6.19 -5.86 -22.58
CA LYS A 247 5.95 -6.40 -23.93
C LYS A 247 5.56 -5.24 -24.86
N ASP A 248 4.43 -5.31 -25.53
CA ASP A 248 3.92 -4.26 -26.44
C ASP A 248 2.93 -3.28 -25.77
N ILE A 249 2.83 -3.30 -24.45
CA ILE A 249 1.85 -2.49 -23.72
C ILE A 249 2.54 -1.30 -23.09
N ASP A 250 2.11 -0.10 -23.47
CA ASP A 250 2.46 1.15 -22.78
C ASP A 250 1.51 1.38 -21.61
N VAL A 251 2.06 1.48 -20.39
CA VAL A 251 1.24 1.67 -19.19
C VAL A 251 0.56 3.05 -19.17
N PHE A 252 1.14 4.06 -19.82
CA PHE A 252 0.55 5.40 -19.91
C PHE A 252 -0.78 5.39 -20.65
N GLU A 253 -0.91 4.59 -21.71
CA GLU A 253 -2.18 4.44 -22.44
C GLU A 253 -3.27 3.82 -21.54
N LEU A 254 -2.89 2.88 -20.69
CA LEU A 254 -3.82 2.28 -19.75
C LEU A 254 -4.22 3.25 -18.64
N TRP A 255 -3.25 3.97 -18.03
CA TRP A 255 -3.52 4.92 -16.96
C TRP A 255 -4.47 6.04 -17.38
N ASN A 256 -4.38 6.50 -18.62
CA ASN A 256 -5.27 7.55 -19.16
C ASN A 256 -6.76 7.17 -19.18
N LYS A 257 -7.08 5.88 -19.07
CA LYS A 257 -8.48 5.41 -19.06
C LYS A 257 -9.14 5.56 -17.68
N PHE A 258 -8.36 5.66 -16.61
CA PHE A 258 -8.87 5.67 -15.24
C PHE A 258 -9.07 7.09 -14.71
N ASP A 259 -10.09 7.26 -13.87
CA ASP A 259 -10.45 8.55 -13.28
C ASP A 259 -9.43 9.02 -12.24
N SER A 260 -8.76 8.08 -11.56
CA SER A 260 -7.80 8.37 -10.49
C SER A 260 -6.62 7.40 -10.53
N VAL A 261 -5.45 7.93 -10.92
CA VAL A 261 -4.17 7.20 -10.89
C VAL A 261 -3.15 8.06 -10.15
N SER A 262 -2.46 7.46 -9.18
CA SER A 262 -1.46 8.14 -8.35
C SER A 262 -0.16 7.35 -8.34
N ILE A 263 0.93 7.96 -8.77
CA ILE A 263 2.24 7.33 -8.95
C ILE A 263 3.23 7.87 -7.94
N GLY A 264 3.55 7.06 -6.94
CA GLY A 264 4.68 7.28 -6.05
C GLY A 264 5.96 6.73 -6.68
N ALA A 265 6.74 7.60 -7.33
CA ALA A 265 8.01 7.21 -7.90
C ALA A 265 9.06 7.07 -6.79
N SER A 266 9.60 5.86 -6.64
CA SER A 266 10.60 5.53 -5.64
C SER A 266 11.97 6.05 -6.08
N LEU A 267 12.22 7.34 -5.91
CA LEU A 267 13.45 8.02 -6.31
C LEU A 267 14.10 8.66 -5.07
N ASP A 268 15.38 8.32 -4.80
CA ASP A 268 16.05 8.73 -3.56
C ASP A 268 17.05 9.86 -3.79
N ALA A 269 17.49 10.08 -5.03
CA ALA A 269 18.45 11.09 -5.46
C ALA A 269 18.36 11.27 -6.98
N GLU A 270 19.25 12.07 -7.55
CA GLU A 270 19.41 12.25 -8.99
C GLU A 270 20.81 11.87 -9.48
N GLY A 271 20.95 11.65 -10.81
CA GLY A 271 22.23 11.35 -11.47
C GLY A 271 22.92 10.11 -10.92
N ASP A 272 24.24 10.16 -10.84
CA ASP A 272 25.09 9.05 -10.40
C ASP A 272 24.77 8.56 -9.00
N ARG A 273 24.27 9.46 -8.12
CA ARG A 273 23.85 9.09 -6.77
C ARG A 273 22.61 8.19 -6.80
N ALA A 274 21.65 8.49 -7.68
CA ALA A 274 20.49 7.64 -7.86
C ALA A 274 20.89 6.24 -8.37
N GLU A 275 21.81 6.18 -9.32
CA GLU A 275 22.34 4.93 -9.88
C GLU A 275 23.15 4.15 -8.84
N LEU A 276 23.91 4.83 -7.98
CA LEU A 276 24.61 4.21 -6.85
C LEU A 276 23.64 3.62 -5.82
N MET A 277 22.61 4.35 -5.44
CA MET A 277 21.66 3.93 -4.39
C MET A 277 20.73 2.83 -4.87
N ARG A 278 20.31 2.91 -6.13
CA ARG A 278 19.39 1.97 -6.77
C ARG A 278 20.06 1.30 -7.96
N LYS A 279 20.92 0.31 -7.68
CA LYS A 279 21.64 -0.45 -8.72
C LYS A 279 20.66 -1.00 -9.76
N GLY A 280 20.88 -0.66 -11.02
CA GLY A 280 19.99 -0.93 -12.15
C GLY A 280 19.22 0.28 -12.65
N THR A 281 19.32 1.44 -11.96
CA THR A 281 18.82 2.71 -12.47
C THR A 281 19.66 3.19 -13.67
N VAL A 282 18.97 3.74 -14.66
CA VAL A 282 19.54 4.57 -15.72
C VAL A 282 18.84 5.92 -15.62
N TRP A 283 19.51 6.89 -15.00
CA TRP A 283 18.87 8.14 -14.58
C TRP A 283 18.24 8.92 -15.73
N LYS A 284 18.90 8.96 -16.87
CA LYS A 284 18.37 9.61 -18.08
C LYS A 284 17.02 9.06 -18.53
N ASP A 285 16.79 7.75 -18.35
CA ASP A 285 15.54 7.11 -18.75
C ASP A 285 14.38 7.51 -17.80
N ILE A 286 14.67 7.64 -16.50
CA ILE A 286 13.68 8.14 -15.51
C ILE A 286 13.24 9.56 -15.87
N VAL A 287 14.20 10.45 -16.18
CA VAL A 287 13.90 11.84 -16.58
C VAL A 287 13.11 11.86 -17.88
N ALA A 288 13.47 11.04 -18.86
CA ALA A 288 12.74 10.92 -20.13
C ALA A 288 11.31 10.39 -19.91
N ASN A 289 11.15 9.35 -19.09
CA ASN A 289 9.84 8.81 -18.71
C ASN A 289 8.96 9.89 -18.05
N ARG A 290 9.55 10.68 -17.13
CA ARG A 290 8.78 11.75 -16.46
C ARG A 290 8.35 12.85 -17.43
N LYS A 291 9.24 13.32 -18.31
CA LYS A 291 8.91 14.31 -19.34
C LYS A 291 7.79 13.80 -20.24
N ARG A 292 7.93 12.58 -20.75
CA ARG A 292 6.90 11.93 -21.57
C ARG A 292 5.57 11.81 -20.81
N MET A 293 5.59 11.43 -19.53
CA MET A 293 4.39 11.32 -18.73
C MET A 293 3.65 12.66 -18.58
N ILE A 294 4.37 13.77 -18.41
CA ILE A 294 3.77 15.11 -18.35
C ILE A 294 2.99 15.41 -19.63
N GLU A 295 3.51 14.99 -20.78
CA GLU A 295 2.90 15.22 -22.09
C GLU A 295 1.70 14.31 -22.34
N VAL A 296 1.83 13.01 -22.07
CA VAL A 296 0.83 12.00 -22.48
C VAL A 296 -0.15 11.60 -21.38
N CYS A 297 0.17 11.86 -20.10
CA CYS A 297 -0.66 11.52 -18.95
C CYS A 297 -0.88 12.71 -17.99
N PRO A 298 -1.32 13.88 -18.45
CA PRO A 298 -1.38 15.11 -17.64
C PRO A 298 -2.35 15.02 -16.44
N LYS A 299 -3.27 14.05 -16.44
CA LYS A 299 -4.25 13.84 -15.36
C LYS A 299 -3.74 12.93 -14.25
N VAL A 300 -2.66 12.18 -14.50
CA VAL A 300 -2.12 11.23 -13.52
C VAL A 300 -1.35 12.00 -12.46
N ASP A 301 -1.71 11.77 -11.21
CA ASP A 301 -1.03 12.32 -10.05
C ASP A 301 0.34 11.66 -9.90
N PHE A 302 1.40 12.46 -9.77
CA PHE A 302 2.76 11.97 -9.66
C PHE A 302 3.49 12.67 -8.52
N TYR A 303 4.08 11.89 -7.65
CA TYR A 303 4.93 12.39 -6.57
C TYR A 303 6.17 11.52 -6.40
N ILE A 304 7.23 12.11 -5.85
CA ILE A 304 8.41 11.38 -5.44
C ILE A 304 8.16 10.79 -4.04
N SER A 305 8.46 9.50 -3.87
CA SER A 305 8.48 8.80 -2.59
C SER A 305 9.92 8.40 -2.27
N SER A 306 10.66 9.34 -1.68
CA SER A 306 12.09 9.16 -1.38
C SER A 306 12.29 8.43 -0.05
N THR A 307 13.24 7.49 -0.03
CA THR A 307 13.73 6.87 1.21
C THR A 307 15.04 7.57 1.62
N VAL A 308 14.97 8.31 2.72
CA VAL A 308 16.11 9.08 3.22
C VAL A 308 16.95 8.24 4.20
N GLY A 309 18.20 8.10 3.88
CA GLY A 309 19.19 7.36 4.67
C GLY A 309 20.56 8.04 4.63
N LEU A 310 21.59 7.33 5.06
CA LEU A 310 22.98 7.83 5.14
C LEU A 310 23.46 8.48 3.84
N VAL A 311 23.17 7.87 2.69
CA VAL A 311 23.79 8.25 1.40
C VAL A 311 23.19 9.51 0.80
N ASN A 312 21.93 9.84 1.10
CA ASN A 312 21.22 10.97 0.48
C ASN A 312 20.72 12.04 1.45
N SER A 313 20.84 11.85 2.77
CA SER A 313 20.31 12.78 3.76
C SER A 313 20.75 14.23 3.58
N LEU A 314 21.99 14.46 3.13
CA LEU A 314 22.55 15.79 2.88
C LEU A 314 22.23 16.35 1.48
N HIS A 315 21.55 15.57 0.62
CA HIS A 315 21.32 15.93 -0.79
C HIS A 315 19.85 15.81 -1.22
N VAL A 316 18.97 15.34 -0.34
CA VAL A 316 17.54 15.18 -0.65
C VAL A 316 16.87 16.51 -0.98
N THR A 317 17.30 17.60 -0.32
CA THR A 317 16.81 18.95 -0.57
C THR A 317 17.26 19.49 -1.92
N ASP A 318 18.50 19.20 -2.33
CA ASP A 318 19.02 19.60 -3.65
C ASP A 318 18.25 18.89 -4.77
N PHE A 319 17.98 17.61 -4.60
CA PHE A 319 17.16 16.81 -5.53
C PHE A 319 15.74 17.38 -5.64
N HIS A 320 15.08 17.67 -4.52
CA HIS A 320 13.74 18.28 -4.51
C HIS A 320 13.73 19.63 -5.25
N LYS A 321 14.71 20.50 -4.94
CA LYS A 321 14.87 21.81 -5.58
C LYS A 321 15.09 21.67 -7.08
N SER A 322 16.05 20.84 -7.49
CA SER A 322 16.39 20.58 -8.89
C SER A 322 15.17 20.15 -9.72
N TRP A 323 14.40 19.18 -9.23
CA TRP A 323 13.22 18.69 -9.96
C TRP A 323 12.06 19.68 -9.97
N THR A 324 11.93 20.50 -8.94
CA THR A 324 10.94 21.58 -8.89
C THR A 324 11.29 22.69 -9.90
N GLU A 325 12.55 23.12 -9.94
CA GLU A 325 13.06 24.14 -10.86
C GLU A 325 12.98 23.70 -12.33
N GLN A 326 13.15 22.39 -12.59
CA GLN A 326 12.98 21.81 -13.93
C GLN A 326 11.50 21.62 -14.31
N GLY A 327 10.54 21.90 -13.43
CA GLY A 327 9.11 21.69 -13.68
C GLY A 327 8.69 20.21 -13.75
N LEU A 328 9.52 19.30 -13.23
CA LEU A 328 9.23 17.86 -13.23
C LEU A 328 8.26 17.45 -12.11
N ILE A 329 8.23 18.23 -11.02
CA ILE A 329 7.28 18.09 -9.91
C ILE A 329 6.85 19.48 -9.41
N LYS A 330 5.74 19.55 -8.67
CA LYS A 330 5.41 20.71 -7.83
C LYS A 330 6.13 20.56 -6.48
N PRO A 331 6.37 21.66 -5.72
CA PRO A 331 7.02 21.57 -4.41
C PRO A 331 6.34 20.61 -3.42
N ALA A 332 5.02 20.45 -3.50
CA ALA A 332 4.25 19.54 -2.64
C ALA A 332 4.29 18.06 -3.09
N ASP A 333 4.77 17.77 -4.29
CA ASP A 333 4.79 16.42 -4.86
C ASP A 333 6.06 15.64 -4.44
N PHE A 334 6.56 15.88 -3.25
CA PHE A 334 7.75 15.22 -2.73
C PHE A 334 7.52 14.72 -1.30
N ASN A 335 7.45 13.40 -1.16
CA ASN A 335 7.32 12.73 0.12
C ASN A 335 8.62 12.00 0.46
N PHE A 336 8.99 11.98 1.73
CA PHE A 336 10.14 11.22 2.19
C PHE A 336 9.79 10.32 3.37
N ASN A 337 10.44 9.17 3.41
CA ASN A 337 10.36 8.21 4.49
C ASN A 337 11.77 8.01 5.06
N LEU A 338 11.90 7.99 6.37
CA LEU A 338 13.18 7.69 7.00
C LEU A 338 13.47 6.20 6.91
N LEU A 339 14.66 5.84 6.42
CA LEU A 339 15.10 4.46 6.31
C LEU A 339 15.21 3.82 7.70
N GLN A 340 14.47 2.73 7.92
CA GLN A 340 14.49 1.97 9.18
C GLN A 340 15.44 0.77 9.11
N HIS A 341 15.51 0.12 7.95
CA HIS A 341 16.35 -1.02 7.67
C HIS A 341 16.95 -0.93 6.26
N PRO A 342 18.20 -1.34 6.07
CA PRO A 342 19.14 -1.88 7.06
C PRO A 342 19.67 -0.75 7.99
N ILE A 343 19.89 -1.09 9.28
CA ILE A 343 20.25 -0.10 10.32
C ILE A 343 21.55 0.66 10.03
N TRP A 344 22.51 0.02 9.34
CA TRP A 344 23.79 0.64 8.96
C TRP A 344 23.70 1.62 7.80
N GLN A 345 22.54 1.85 7.24
CA GLN A 345 22.27 2.89 6.24
C GLN A 345 21.31 3.98 6.75
N ARG A 346 20.95 3.94 8.01
CA ARG A 346 20.12 4.99 8.62
C ARG A 346 20.89 6.30 8.71
N MET A 347 20.15 7.40 8.60
CA MET A 347 20.76 8.73 8.69
C MET A 347 21.25 9.11 10.10
N ASP A 348 20.72 8.50 11.14
CA ASP A 348 21.09 8.77 12.55
C ASP A 348 22.48 8.26 12.95
N ILE A 349 23.14 7.49 12.08
CA ILE A 349 24.55 7.11 12.27
C ILE A 349 25.55 8.18 11.79
N LEU A 350 25.07 9.25 11.14
CA LEU A 350 25.95 10.37 10.74
C LEU A 350 26.47 11.07 12.00
N LEU A 351 27.79 11.25 12.05
CA LEU A 351 28.42 12.08 13.08
C LEU A 351 28.00 13.54 12.84
N SER A 352 27.33 14.13 13.82
CA SER A 352 27.03 15.57 13.81
C SER A 352 28.18 16.36 14.41
N LEU A 353 28.24 17.66 14.13
CA LEU A 353 29.22 18.57 14.77
C LEU A 353 29.09 18.54 16.30
N ILE A 354 27.89 18.29 16.84
CA ILE A 354 27.68 18.15 18.29
C ILE A 354 28.41 16.91 18.82
N HIS A 355 28.34 15.75 18.12
CA HIS A 355 29.07 14.55 18.51
C HIS A 355 30.59 14.70 18.39
N ILE A 356 31.05 15.56 17.48
CA ILE A 356 32.51 15.86 17.29
C ILE A 356 33.00 16.82 18.35
N SER A 357 32.19 17.84 18.69
CA SER A 357 32.58 18.89 19.66
C SER A 357 32.39 18.52 21.13
N GLU A 358 31.47 17.55 21.43
CA GLU A 358 31.18 17.07 22.80
C GLU A 358 31.25 15.55 22.91
N PRO A 359 32.40 14.90 22.63
CA PRO A 359 32.50 13.44 22.64
C PRO A 359 32.37 12.76 24.00
N THR A 360 32.25 13.51 25.09
CA THR A 360 32.43 13.03 26.48
C THR A 360 31.16 13.06 27.33
N ARG A 361 29.99 13.39 26.77
CA ARG A 361 28.75 13.44 27.53
C ARG A 361 27.75 12.31 27.14
N LEU A 362 28.24 11.07 27.00
CA LEU A 362 27.44 9.87 26.97
C LEU A 362 27.58 9.12 28.27
#